data_6af6f3634226bf3158941f8e38b2098b
#
_entry.id   6af6f3634226bf3158941f8e38b2098b
#
_cell.length_a   1.000
_cell.length_b   1.000
_cell.length_c   1.000
_cell.angle_alpha   90.00
_cell.angle_beta   90.00
_cell.angle_gamma   90.00
#
_symmetry.space_group_name_H-M   'P 1'
#
loop_
_entity.id
_entity.type
_entity.pdbx_description
1 polymer ?
#
loop_
_entity_poly.entity_id
_entity_poly.type
_entity_poly.pdbx_seq_one_letter_code
_entity_poly.pdbx_strand_id
1 'polypeptide(L)'
;MEEKEKVETLEEQENLTPHHVRVEIPPLMVDTPEGPREVLLRVRHLKQYFKFGSGDLKYNKAVHDISFDIYRGEVFGLVGESGCGKTTTGRSIIKLYNITSGDIYFKGVRVSAGTRWNEKEIKFSRIRANDKIKALHSEMQAQIHAAKVDMDNALADLKDASKEEYDAAKAKASKEYQEKVSEIKKKYDGLMSAVQKELSGIIEVQREKIKKAKFDQKYCDRVYAAQCVKATKEAYEKEIADFIEKNGQPSSMTPEALKAFKALKKTYKKALKFAKSERIMTKMQMIFQDPIASLDPRMTVREIIAEGYHIRGIHDKEFIDRKVNEVLKMVGLVPEHATRYPHEFSGGQRQRIGIARALIMDPEFIIADEPISALDVSIQAQVINLLNNLRHELGLTILFVAHDLSVVKYFCDRIAVMYYGRIMELASSDELFAHPLHPYTRSLLSAIPHPDPDFEKNRKRITYDPMTAHDYSAQGPSMREIRPGHFIYCNDEEFARFQEELKETE
;
A
#
# COMPACT_ATOMS: atom_id res chain seq x y z
N MET A 1 1.17 35.91 38.64
CA MET A 1 -0.07 35.17 38.89
C MET A 1 -0.54 34.46 37.62
N GLU A 2 -0.56 35.10 36.47
CA GLU A 2 -0.99 34.48 35.19
C GLU A 2 -0.14 33.32 34.70
N GLU A 3 1.18 33.29 34.97
CA GLU A 3 2.05 32.15 34.60
C GLU A 3 1.84 30.93 35.51
N LYS A 4 1.51 31.10 36.79
CA LYS A 4 1.17 29.97 37.66
C LYS A 4 -0.20 29.36 37.34
N GLU A 5 -1.21 30.20 37.00
CA GLU A 5 -2.52 29.72 36.54
C GLU A 5 -2.42 28.98 35.18
N LYS A 6 -1.52 29.41 34.27
CA LYS A 6 -1.26 28.68 33.00
C LYS A 6 -0.58 27.34 33.22
N VAL A 7 0.34 27.23 34.18
CA VAL A 7 1.03 25.96 34.49
C VAL A 7 0.08 25.00 35.20
N GLU A 8 -0.73 25.46 36.18
CA GLU A 8 -1.75 24.62 36.81
C GLU A 8 -2.83 24.15 35.83
N THR A 9 -3.26 24.99 34.87
CA THR A 9 -4.22 24.59 33.83
C THR A 9 -3.61 23.59 32.83
N LEU A 10 -2.32 23.63 32.55
CA LEU A 10 -1.62 22.63 31.71
C LEU A 10 -1.44 21.30 32.45
N GLU A 11 -1.08 21.30 33.71
CA GLU A 11 -0.97 20.08 34.53
C GLU A 11 -2.34 19.43 34.81
N GLU A 12 -3.42 20.19 34.97
CA GLU A 12 -4.79 19.67 35.04
C GLU A 12 -5.27 19.12 33.68
N GLN A 13 -4.85 19.71 32.57
CA GLN A 13 -5.18 19.24 31.22
C GLN A 13 -4.48 17.93 30.85
N GLU A 14 -3.23 17.71 31.28
CA GLU A 14 -2.53 16.45 31.10
C GLU A 14 -3.17 15.28 31.87
N ASN A 15 -3.76 15.54 33.03
CA ASN A 15 -4.39 14.51 33.86
C ASN A 15 -5.75 13.99 33.34
N LEU A 16 -6.35 14.59 32.31
CA LEU A 16 -7.66 14.20 31.76
C LEU A 16 -7.61 13.27 30.53
N THR A 17 -6.45 13.15 29.89
CA THR A 17 -6.25 12.17 28.82
C THR A 17 -5.73 10.86 29.42
N PRO A 18 -6.43 9.72 29.24
CA PRO A 18 -5.88 8.45 29.66
C PRO A 18 -4.63 8.16 28.81
N HIS A 19 -3.44 8.29 29.42
CA HIS A 19 -2.18 7.93 28.78
C HIS A 19 -2.17 6.41 28.56
N HIS A 20 -2.57 5.97 27.36
CA HIS A 20 -2.31 4.61 26.94
C HIS A 20 -0.99 4.58 26.18
N VAL A 21 -0.19 3.56 26.42
CA VAL A 21 1.07 3.39 25.71
C VAL A 21 0.80 2.89 24.30
N ARG A 22 1.19 3.67 23.31
CA ARG A 22 1.23 3.22 21.92
C ARG A 22 2.52 2.44 21.70
N VAL A 23 2.44 1.30 21.01
CA VAL A 23 3.63 0.53 20.68
C VAL A 23 4.42 1.27 19.62
N GLU A 24 5.67 1.55 19.91
CA GLU A 24 6.63 1.98 18.92
C GLU A 24 7.07 0.76 18.10
N ILE A 25 6.68 0.74 16.85
CA ILE A 25 7.14 -0.26 15.89
C ILE A 25 8.53 0.19 15.44
N PRO A 26 9.56 -0.71 15.47
CA PRO A 26 10.89 -0.34 15.01
C PRO A 26 10.84 0.25 13.60
N PRO A 27 11.46 1.42 13.37
CA PRO A 27 11.40 2.09 12.08
C PRO A 27 12.11 1.26 11.00
N LEU A 28 11.53 1.22 9.82
CA LEU A 28 12.18 0.66 8.64
C LEU A 28 13.06 1.74 8.03
N MET A 29 14.36 1.67 8.28
CA MET A 29 15.34 2.62 7.73
C MET A 29 15.78 2.19 6.33
N VAL A 30 15.93 3.15 5.43
CA VAL A 30 16.46 2.96 4.08
C VAL A 30 17.46 4.08 3.80
N ASP A 31 18.61 3.72 3.25
CA ASP A 31 19.59 4.68 2.78
C ASP A 31 19.06 5.43 1.58
N THR A 32 19.09 6.76 1.64
CA THR A 32 18.72 7.65 0.55
C THR A 32 19.91 8.55 0.20
N PRO A 33 19.92 9.24 -0.95
CA PRO A 33 20.98 10.18 -1.28
C PRO A 33 21.21 11.26 -0.23
N GLU A 34 20.18 11.59 0.56
CA GLU A 34 20.20 12.60 1.64
C GLU A 34 20.56 11.99 3.00
N GLY A 35 20.82 10.67 3.07
CA GLY A 35 21.08 9.93 4.29
C GLY A 35 19.99 8.91 4.66
N PRO A 36 20.11 8.23 5.80
CA PRO A 36 19.13 7.22 6.21
C PRO A 36 17.80 7.87 6.60
N ARG A 37 16.68 7.44 5.96
CA ARG A 37 15.32 7.92 6.23
C ARG A 37 14.40 6.80 6.66
N GLU A 38 13.44 7.09 7.56
CA GLU A 38 12.41 6.15 7.96
C GLU A 38 11.32 6.05 6.88
N VAL A 39 11.05 4.81 6.44
CA VAL A 39 9.92 4.51 5.54
C VAL A 39 8.66 4.37 6.38
N LEU A 40 7.75 5.32 6.27
CA LEU A 40 6.46 5.27 6.93
C LEU A 40 5.45 4.42 6.16
N LEU A 41 5.36 4.61 4.84
CA LEU A 41 4.51 3.82 3.94
C LEU A 41 5.35 3.17 2.85
N ARG A 42 5.13 1.86 2.64
CA ARG A 42 5.77 1.10 1.55
C ARG A 42 4.71 0.43 0.70
N VAL A 43 4.71 0.73 -0.59
CA VAL A 43 3.86 0.10 -1.60
C VAL A 43 4.74 -0.76 -2.50
N ARG A 44 4.36 -2.03 -2.71
CA ARG A 44 5.11 -2.98 -3.57
C ARG A 44 4.17 -3.69 -4.52
N HIS A 45 4.45 -3.56 -5.81
CA HIS A 45 3.76 -4.24 -6.91
C HIS A 45 2.24 -4.10 -6.85
N LEU A 46 1.74 -2.92 -6.42
CA LEU A 46 0.31 -2.67 -6.27
C LEU A 46 -0.39 -2.75 -7.62
N LYS A 47 -1.42 -3.62 -7.68
CA LYS A 47 -2.33 -3.76 -8.81
C LYS A 47 -3.77 -3.66 -8.32
N GLN A 48 -4.53 -2.77 -8.91
CA GLN A 48 -5.97 -2.64 -8.66
C GLN A 48 -6.75 -2.71 -9.97
N TYR A 49 -7.48 -3.80 -10.14
CA TYR A 49 -8.25 -4.09 -11.33
C TYR A 49 -9.73 -4.21 -10.99
N PHE A 50 -10.55 -3.50 -11.72
CA PHE A 50 -11.99 -3.58 -11.61
C PHE A 50 -12.57 -4.44 -12.73
N LYS A 51 -13.47 -5.36 -12.38
CA LYS A 51 -14.22 -6.15 -13.36
C LYS A 51 -15.33 -5.32 -13.96
N PHE A 52 -15.56 -5.44 -15.27
CA PHE A 52 -16.72 -4.85 -15.95
C PHE A 52 -17.24 -5.77 -17.06
N GLY A 53 -18.54 -5.64 -17.38
CA GLY A 53 -19.24 -6.45 -18.36
C GLY A 53 -19.80 -7.78 -17.82
N SER A 54 -20.87 -8.26 -18.44
CA SER A 54 -21.46 -9.59 -18.24
C SER A 54 -21.04 -10.45 -19.44
N GLY A 55 -20.24 -11.49 -19.22
CA GLY A 55 -19.68 -12.35 -20.27
C GLY A 55 -18.18 -12.50 -20.10
N ASP A 56 -17.42 -12.41 -21.18
CA ASP A 56 -15.95 -12.45 -21.10
C ASP A 56 -15.43 -11.39 -20.15
N LEU A 57 -14.75 -11.85 -19.09
CA LEU A 57 -14.29 -11.00 -17.98
C LEU A 57 -13.27 -9.97 -18.47
N LYS A 58 -13.76 -8.75 -18.75
CA LYS A 58 -12.92 -7.60 -19.02
C LYS A 58 -12.51 -6.93 -17.70
N TYR A 59 -11.29 -6.40 -17.65
CA TYR A 59 -10.74 -5.74 -16.48
C TYR A 59 -10.23 -4.35 -16.85
N ASN A 60 -10.71 -3.34 -16.13
CA ASN A 60 -10.06 -2.04 -16.10
C ASN A 60 -8.85 -2.13 -15.14
N LYS A 61 -7.65 -1.91 -15.65
CA LYS A 61 -6.38 -1.92 -14.90
C LYS A 61 -6.11 -0.51 -14.37
N ALA A 62 -6.90 -0.06 -13.41
CA ALA A 62 -6.81 1.29 -12.88
C ALA A 62 -5.45 1.60 -12.24
N VAL A 63 -4.83 0.61 -11.59
CA VAL A 63 -3.44 0.67 -11.09
C VAL A 63 -2.73 -0.60 -11.53
N HIS A 64 -1.56 -0.49 -12.17
CA HIS A 64 -0.88 -1.60 -12.81
C HIS A 64 0.61 -1.65 -12.50
N ASP A 65 0.95 -2.29 -11.38
CA ASP A 65 2.32 -2.58 -10.95
C ASP A 65 3.12 -1.35 -10.53
N ILE A 66 2.63 -0.65 -9.52
CA ILE A 66 3.36 0.48 -8.93
C ILE A 66 4.04 0.10 -7.63
N SER A 67 5.25 0.64 -7.44
CA SER A 67 6.03 0.47 -6.22
C SER A 67 6.69 1.80 -5.86
N PHE A 68 6.58 2.21 -4.59
CA PHE A 68 7.21 3.41 -4.05
C PHE A 68 7.25 3.37 -2.53
N ASP A 69 8.12 4.17 -1.95
CA ASP A 69 8.23 4.40 -0.52
C ASP A 69 7.91 5.86 -0.22
N ILE A 70 7.20 6.11 0.89
CA ILE A 70 6.98 7.46 1.44
C ILE A 70 7.69 7.50 2.78
N TYR A 71 8.55 8.52 2.96
CA TYR A 71 9.33 8.69 4.17
C TYR A 71 8.57 9.49 5.22
N ARG A 72 8.92 9.31 6.50
CA ARG A 72 8.29 10.05 7.59
C ARG A 72 8.53 11.56 7.42
N GLY A 73 7.47 12.34 7.59
CA GLY A 73 7.49 13.81 7.54
C GLY A 73 7.59 14.40 6.14
N GLU A 74 7.59 13.58 5.04
CA GLU A 74 7.59 14.13 3.68
C GLU A 74 6.20 14.39 3.14
N VAL A 75 6.12 15.28 2.17
CA VAL A 75 4.99 15.41 1.25
C VAL A 75 5.35 14.75 -0.06
N PHE A 76 4.71 13.62 -0.35
CA PHE A 76 4.90 12.86 -1.57
C PHE A 76 3.78 13.18 -2.57
N GLY A 77 4.13 13.78 -3.70
CA GLY A 77 3.20 14.12 -4.78
C GLY A 77 2.90 12.92 -5.69
N LEU A 78 1.62 12.66 -5.96
CA LEU A 78 1.19 11.71 -7.00
C LEU A 78 0.40 12.48 -8.05
N VAL A 79 1.00 12.70 -9.21
CA VAL A 79 0.48 13.59 -10.26
C VAL A 79 0.21 12.86 -11.57
N GLY A 80 -0.60 13.44 -12.43
CA GLY A 80 -0.95 12.92 -13.76
C GLY A 80 -2.36 13.31 -14.16
N GLU A 81 -2.76 12.99 -15.38
CA GLU A 81 -4.09 13.31 -15.93
C GLU A 81 -5.23 12.65 -15.15
N SER A 82 -6.45 13.20 -15.32
CA SER A 82 -7.65 12.62 -14.74
C SER A 82 -7.85 11.18 -15.25
N GLY A 83 -8.21 10.27 -14.34
CA GLY A 83 -8.42 8.85 -14.68
C GLY A 83 -7.16 7.99 -14.75
N CYS A 84 -5.94 8.51 -14.56
CA CYS A 84 -4.71 7.72 -14.60
C CYS A 84 -4.50 6.79 -13.39
N GLY A 85 -5.36 6.83 -12.36
CA GLY A 85 -5.35 5.89 -11.22
C GLY A 85 -4.90 6.47 -9.88
N LYS A 86 -4.65 7.77 -9.74
CA LYS A 86 -4.18 8.46 -8.51
C LYS A 86 -5.12 8.21 -7.31
N THR A 87 -6.37 8.64 -7.44
CA THR A 87 -7.42 8.41 -6.42
C THR A 87 -7.60 6.94 -6.09
N THR A 88 -7.52 6.06 -7.10
CA THR A 88 -7.59 4.60 -6.88
C THR A 88 -6.41 4.11 -6.04
N THR A 89 -5.22 4.65 -6.25
CA THR A 89 -4.03 4.34 -5.45
C THR A 89 -4.25 4.76 -3.99
N GLY A 90 -4.65 6.01 -3.74
CA GLY A 90 -4.94 6.50 -2.38
C GLY A 90 -6.00 5.66 -1.67
N ARG A 91 -7.13 5.38 -2.32
CA ARG A 91 -8.20 4.54 -1.77
C ARG A 91 -7.79 3.09 -1.53
N SER A 92 -6.87 2.56 -2.32
CA SER A 92 -6.28 1.23 -2.09
C SER A 92 -5.38 1.20 -0.86
N ILE A 93 -4.63 2.27 -0.60
CA ILE A 93 -3.74 2.40 0.55
C ILE A 93 -4.52 2.37 1.86
N ILE A 94 -5.61 3.13 1.98
CA ILE A 94 -6.48 3.14 3.18
C ILE A 94 -7.49 1.99 3.22
N LYS A 95 -7.38 1.00 2.33
CA LYS A 95 -8.23 -0.21 2.27
C LYS A 95 -9.71 0.06 1.96
N LEU A 96 -10.06 1.15 1.29
CA LEU A 96 -11.41 1.31 0.71
C LEU A 96 -11.63 0.32 -0.43
N TYR A 97 -10.54 -0.14 -1.07
CA TYR A 97 -10.56 -1.24 -2.03
C TYR A 97 -9.68 -2.40 -1.55
N ASN A 98 -10.16 -3.63 -1.72
CA ASN A 98 -9.32 -4.80 -1.60
C ASN A 98 -8.43 -4.90 -2.84
N ILE A 99 -7.13 -4.76 -2.65
CA ILE A 99 -6.17 -4.75 -3.75
C ILE A 99 -6.13 -6.09 -4.48
N THR A 100 -5.95 -6.02 -5.80
CA THR A 100 -5.92 -7.22 -6.65
C THR A 100 -4.64 -8.03 -6.44
N SER A 101 -3.49 -7.34 -6.33
CA SER A 101 -2.17 -7.94 -6.12
C SER A 101 -1.22 -6.91 -5.51
N GLY A 102 -0.11 -7.38 -4.97
CA GLY A 102 0.89 -6.56 -4.29
C GLY A 102 0.67 -6.45 -2.79
N ASP A 103 1.48 -5.65 -2.14
CA ASP A 103 1.51 -5.48 -0.70
C ASP A 103 1.64 -4.01 -0.32
N ILE A 104 0.97 -3.61 0.77
CA ILE A 104 1.06 -2.29 1.36
C ILE A 104 1.46 -2.46 2.83
N TYR A 105 2.54 -1.77 3.22
CA TYR A 105 3.05 -1.75 4.58
C TYR A 105 2.97 -0.33 5.13
N PHE A 106 2.50 -0.21 6.35
CA PHE A 106 2.51 1.03 7.11
C PHE A 106 3.27 0.81 8.41
N LYS A 107 4.31 1.61 8.68
CA LYS A 107 5.23 1.42 9.82
C LYS A 107 5.80 -0.02 9.85
N GLY A 108 6.15 -0.60 8.70
CA GLY A 108 6.63 -1.98 8.61
C GLY A 108 5.55 -3.08 8.78
N VAL A 109 4.33 -2.73 9.19
CA VAL A 109 3.21 -3.68 9.32
C VAL A 109 2.48 -3.81 7.98
N ARG A 110 2.30 -5.04 7.48
CA ARG A 110 1.54 -5.30 6.28
C ARG A 110 0.04 -5.09 6.55
N VAL A 111 -0.49 -3.97 6.04
CA VAL A 111 -1.89 -3.57 6.23
C VAL A 111 -2.81 -4.07 5.12
N SER A 112 -2.30 -4.25 3.90
CA SER A 112 -3.07 -4.75 2.77
C SER A 112 -2.23 -5.69 1.91
N ALA A 113 -2.84 -6.76 1.38
CA ALA A 113 -2.18 -7.73 0.50
C ALA A 113 -3.17 -8.32 -0.50
N GLY A 114 -2.77 -8.37 -1.78
CA GLY A 114 -3.54 -8.99 -2.84
C GLY A 114 -3.10 -10.43 -3.09
N THR A 115 -4.05 -11.35 -3.27
CA THR A 115 -3.76 -12.79 -3.42
C THR A 115 -3.86 -13.31 -4.85
N ARG A 116 -4.37 -12.48 -5.76
CA ARG A 116 -4.70 -12.93 -7.12
C ARG A 116 -3.49 -13.40 -7.93
N TRP A 117 -2.31 -12.81 -7.71
CA TRP A 117 -1.09 -13.28 -8.36
C TRP A 117 -0.74 -14.71 -7.92
N ASN A 118 -0.79 -14.98 -6.61
CA ASN A 118 -0.52 -16.30 -6.06
C ASN A 118 -1.53 -17.34 -6.55
N GLU A 119 -2.81 -16.97 -6.66
CA GLU A 119 -3.88 -17.82 -7.22
C GLU A 119 -3.65 -18.13 -8.70
N LYS A 120 -3.21 -17.13 -9.48
CA LYS A 120 -2.81 -17.32 -10.89
C LYS A 120 -1.59 -18.22 -11.01
N GLU A 121 -0.57 -18.04 -10.18
CA GLU A 121 0.64 -18.87 -10.21
C GLU A 121 0.30 -20.35 -9.94
N ILE A 122 -0.57 -20.64 -8.97
CA ILE A 122 -1.10 -21.99 -8.76
C ILE A 122 -1.77 -22.53 -10.03
N LYS A 123 -2.62 -21.72 -10.67
CA LYS A 123 -3.31 -22.13 -11.90
C LYS A 123 -2.33 -22.43 -13.04
N PHE A 124 -1.39 -21.52 -13.31
CA PHE A 124 -0.43 -21.68 -14.40
C PHE A 124 0.59 -22.79 -14.13
N SER A 125 1.02 -22.99 -12.89
CA SER A 125 1.88 -24.11 -12.54
C SER A 125 1.19 -25.44 -12.76
N ARG A 126 -0.13 -25.56 -12.49
CA ARG A 126 -0.92 -26.75 -12.84
C ARG A 126 -0.97 -26.99 -14.34
N ILE A 127 -1.18 -25.95 -15.14
CA ILE A 127 -1.20 -26.07 -16.60
C ILE A 127 0.15 -26.54 -17.09
N ARG A 128 1.27 -25.87 -16.72
CA ARG A 128 2.62 -26.25 -17.08
C ARG A 128 2.96 -27.70 -16.70
N ALA A 129 2.60 -28.12 -15.50
CA ALA A 129 2.83 -29.48 -15.04
C ALA A 129 2.02 -30.52 -15.84
N ASN A 130 0.74 -30.22 -16.12
CA ASN A 130 -0.08 -31.10 -16.95
C ASN A 130 0.45 -31.25 -18.38
N ASP A 131 0.95 -30.15 -18.97
CA ASP A 131 1.54 -30.19 -20.32
C ASP A 131 2.84 -31.00 -20.33
N LYS A 132 3.71 -30.87 -19.30
CA LYS A 132 4.89 -31.71 -19.13
C LYS A 132 4.52 -33.19 -18.98
N ILE A 133 3.51 -33.52 -18.15
CA ILE A 133 3.05 -34.90 -17.95
C ILE A 133 2.51 -35.49 -19.27
N LYS A 134 1.74 -34.71 -20.04
CA LYS A 134 1.24 -35.15 -21.36
C LYS A 134 2.39 -35.45 -22.34
N ALA A 135 3.41 -34.58 -22.37
CA ALA A 135 4.59 -34.76 -23.21
C ALA A 135 5.35 -36.05 -22.82
N LEU A 136 5.62 -36.25 -21.53
CA LEU A 136 6.26 -37.45 -21.00
C LEU A 136 5.47 -38.72 -21.33
N HIS A 137 4.13 -38.65 -21.21
CA HIS A 137 3.25 -39.79 -21.57
C HIS A 137 3.31 -40.09 -23.07
N SER A 138 3.34 -39.10 -23.93
CA SER A 138 3.50 -39.27 -25.37
C SER A 138 4.83 -39.91 -25.74
N GLU A 139 5.94 -39.45 -25.12
CA GLU A 139 7.26 -40.02 -25.29
C GLU A 139 7.33 -41.49 -24.80
N MET A 140 6.73 -41.79 -23.65
CA MET A 140 6.61 -43.15 -23.14
C MET A 140 5.89 -44.07 -24.14
N GLN A 141 4.77 -43.62 -24.69
CA GLN A 141 4.01 -44.40 -25.68
C GLN A 141 4.84 -44.61 -26.99
N ALA A 142 5.57 -43.60 -27.43
CA ALA A 142 6.45 -43.72 -28.61
C ALA A 142 7.56 -44.76 -28.37
N GLN A 143 8.20 -44.78 -27.17
CA GLN A 143 9.22 -45.77 -26.85
C GLN A 143 8.65 -47.19 -26.71
N ILE A 144 7.46 -47.35 -26.15
CA ILE A 144 6.77 -48.65 -26.07
C ILE A 144 6.45 -49.16 -27.49
N HIS A 145 5.96 -48.24 -28.35
CA HIS A 145 5.70 -48.60 -29.74
C HIS A 145 6.95 -49.00 -30.50
N ALA A 146 8.05 -48.29 -30.33
CA ALA A 146 9.36 -48.65 -30.93
C ALA A 146 9.82 -50.03 -30.46
N ALA A 147 9.76 -50.31 -29.15
CA ALA A 147 10.10 -51.62 -28.60
C ALA A 147 9.20 -52.77 -29.17
N LYS A 148 7.95 -52.48 -29.49
CA LYS A 148 7.03 -53.41 -30.14
C LYS A 148 7.47 -53.67 -31.61
N VAL A 149 7.79 -52.61 -32.34
CA VAL A 149 8.27 -52.74 -33.74
C VAL A 149 9.57 -53.57 -33.79
N ASP A 150 10.49 -53.35 -32.85
CA ASP A 150 11.71 -54.12 -32.73
C ASP A 150 11.41 -55.63 -32.51
N MET A 151 10.46 -55.94 -31.63
CA MET A 151 10.03 -57.32 -31.44
C MET A 151 9.42 -57.93 -32.68
N ASP A 152 8.50 -57.19 -33.34
CA ASP A 152 7.82 -57.67 -34.56
C ASP A 152 8.84 -57.88 -35.72
N ASN A 153 9.85 -57.01 -35.86
CA ASN A 153 10.92 -57.16 -36.84
C ASN A 153 11.78 -58.41 -36.56
N ALA A 154 12.20 -58.62 -35.32
CA ALA A 154 12.97 -59.80 -34.92
C ALA A 154 12.22 -61.14 -35.17
N LEU A 155 10.90 -61.12 -35.10
CA LEU A 155 10.08 -62.29 -35.44
C LEU A 155 9.86 -62.43 -36.98
N ALA A 156 9.88 -61.34 -37.73
CA ALA A 156 9.73 -61.34 -39.18
C ALA A 156 10.92 -62.03 -39.88
N ASP A 157 12.12 -61.92 -39.31
CA ASP A 157 13.34 -62.55 -39.83
C ASP A 157 13.36 -64.05 -39.68
N LEU A 158 12.44 -64.60 -38.87
CA LEU A 158 12.35 -66.06 -38.59
C LEU A 158 11.17 -66.75 -39.29
N LYS A 159 10.55 -66.16 -40.30
CA LYS A 159 9.40 -66.69 -41.04
C LYS A 159 9.65 -68.05 -41.73
N ASP A 160 10.93 -68.36 -42.07
CA ASP A 160 11.33 -69.61 -42.72
C ASP A 160 11.86 -70.66 -41.76
N ALA A 161 11.84 -70.42 -40.44
CA ALA A 161 12.27 -71.37 -39.41
C ALA A 161 11.24 -72.45 -39.11
N SER A 162 11.65 -73.55 -38.44
CA SER A 162 10.72 -74.56 -38.00
C SER A 162 9.73 -74.02 -36.97
N LYS A 163 8.53 -74.64 -36.89
CA LYS A 163 7.47 -74.21 -35.98
C LYS A 163 7.92 -74.16 -34.52
N GLU A 164 8.72 -75.12 -34.10
CA GLU A 164 9.25 -75.20 -32.72
C GLU A 164 10.25 -74.10 -32.43
N GLU A 165 11.13 -73.80 -33.35
CA GLU A 165 12.12 -72.69 -33.27
C GLU A 165 11.40 -71.31 -33.26
N TYR A 166 10.37 -71.09 -34.07
CA TYR A 166 9.59 -69.90 -34.10
C TYR A 166 8.85 -69.67 -32.77
N ASP A 167 8.18 -70.69 -32.21
CA ASP A 167 7.45 -70.60 -30.95
C ASP A 167 8.39 -70.29 -29.77
N ALA A 168 9.60 -70.92 -29.75
CA ALA A 168 10.61 -70.65 -28.73
C ALA A 168 11.17 -69.23 -28.84
N ALA A 169 11.45 -68.75 -30.03
CA ALA A 169 11.91 -67.37 -30.29
C ALA A 169 10.84 -66.33 -29.94
N LYS A 170 9.58 -66.61 -30.25
CA LYS A 170 8.43 -65.75 -29.90
C LYS A 170 8.25 -65.65 -28.38
N ALA A 171 8.36 -66.74 -27.64
CA ALA A 171 8.28 -66.71 -26.19
C ALA A 171 9.42 -65.86 -25.57
N LYS A 172 10.64 -65.98 -26.09
CA LYS A 172 11.81 -65.20 -25.66
C LYS A 172 11.65 -63.74 -26.00
N ALA A 173 11.30 -63.36 -27.23
CA ALA A 173 11.10 -62.00 -27.67
C ALA A 173 9.94 -61.28 -26.91
N SER A 174 8.85 -62.05 -26.62
CA SER A 174 7.75 -61.55 -25.82
C SER A 174 8.17 -61.20 -24.37
N LYS A 175 9.00 -62.05 -23.77
CA LYS A 175 9.52 -61.82 -22.42
C LYS A 175 10.42 -60.59 -22.38
N GLU A 176 11.37 -60.50 -23.32
CA GLU A 176 12.28 -59.32 -23.47
C GLU A 176 11.51 -58.05 -23.72
N TYR A 177 10.45 -58.08 -24.53
CA TYR A 177 9.54 -56.94 -24.73
C TYR A 177 8.86 -56.50 -23.45
N GLN A 178 8.30 -57.48 -22.68
CA GLN A 178 7.64 -57.14 -21.40
C GLN A 178 8.58 -56.52 -20.38
N GLU A 179 9.83 -57.03 -20.31
CA GLU A 179 10.87 -56.48 -19.45
C GLU A 179 11.21 -55.06 -19.88
N LYS A 180 11.44 -54.78 -21.16
CA LYS A 180 11.69 -53.43 -21.71
C LYS A 180 10.51 -52.46 -21.41
N VAL A 181 9.27 -52.91 -21.64
CA VAL A 181 8.07 -52.08 -21.37
C VAL A 181 7.96 -51.77 -19.88
N SER A 182 8.28 -52.72 -18.99
CA SER A 182 8.30 -52.47 -17.57
C SER A 182 9.33 -51.43 -17.14
N GLU A 183 10.55 -51.50 -17.71
CA GLU A 183 11.61 -50.52 -17.47
C GLU A 183 11.22 -49.13 -17.98
N ILE A 184 10.69 -49.02 -19.22
CA ILE A 184 10.22 -47.77 -19.79
C ILE A 184 9.14 -47.14 -18.90
N LYS A 185 8.12 -47.91 -18.52
CA LYS A 185 7.05 -47.41 -17.62
C LYS A 185 7.60 -46.92 -16.29
N LYS A 186 8.47 -47.72 -15.63
CA LYS A 186 9.08 -47.34 -14.36
C LYS A 186 9.87 -46.01 -14.44
N LYS A 187 10.65 -45.84 -15.56
CA LYS A 187 11.37 -44.60 -15.81
C LYS A 187 10.43 -43.38 -15.93
N TYR A 188 9.41 -43.47 -16.77
CA TYR A 188 8.52 -42.36 -17.03
C TYR A 188 7.57 -42.10 -15.85
N ASP A 189 7.14 -43.10 -15.12
CA ASP A 189 6.37 -42.95 -13.87
C ASP A 189 7.19 -42.20 -12.83
N GLY A 190 8.50 -42.48 -12.74
CA GLY A 190 9.42 -41.72 -11.90
C GLY A 190 9.51 -40.25 -12.30
N LEU A 191 9.63 -39.94 -13.60
CA LEU A 191 9.69 -38.58 -14.13
C LEU A 191 8.37 -37.83 -13.89
N MET A 192 7.23 -38.44 -14.16
CA MET A 192 5.89 -37.85 -13.90
C MET A 192 5.67 -37.59 -12.41
N SER A 193 6.09 -38.53 -11.55
CA SER A 193 6.04 -38.35 -10.10
C SER A 193 6.89 -37.17 -9.60
N ALA A 194 8.08 -36.97 -10.18
CA ALA A 194 8.94 -35.83 -9.88
C ALA A 194 8.27 -34.49 -10.25
N VAL A 195 7.62 -34.40 -11.43
CA VAL A 195 6.85 -33.22 -11.85
C VAL A 195 5.68 -32.94 -10.90
N GLN A 196 4.97 -33.98 -10.43
CA GLN A 196 3.87 -33.83 -9.47
C GLN A 196 4.37 -33.35 -8.11
N LYS A 197 5.51 -33.85 -7.65
CA LYS A 197 6.14 -33.42 -6.39
C LYS A 197 6.58 -31.96 -6.45
N GLU A 198 7.21 -31.53 -7.56
CA GLU A 198 7.55 -30.12 -7.80
C GLU A 198 6.30 -29.23 -7.76
N LEU A 199 5.25 -29.60 -8.47
CA LEU A 199 3.96 -28.90 -8.45
C LEU A 199 3.37 -28.77 -7.06
N SER A 200 3.40 -29.86 -6.28
CA SER A 200 2.89 -29.86 -4.91
C SER A 200 3.62 -28.87 -4.03
N GLY A 201 4.95 -28.80 -4.13
CA GLY A 201 5.77 -27.84 -3.39
C GLY A 201 5.46 -26.38 -3.77
N ILE A 202 5.29 -26.09 -5.07
CA ILE A 202 4.90 -24.75 -5.54
C ILE A 202 3.52 -24.37 -4.97
N ILE A 203 2.54 -25.28 -5.05
CA ILE A 203 1.18 -25.03 -4.57
C ILE A 203 1.18 -24.76 -3.06
N GLU A 204 1.92 -25.51 -2.27
CA GLU A 204 2.02 -25.35 -0.83
C GLU A 204 2.56 -23.99 -0.46
N VAL A 205 3.71 -23.58 -1.04
CA VAL A 205 4.31 -22.25 -0.84
C VAL A 205 3.33 -21.13 -1.17
N GLN A 206 2.63 -21.23 -2.31
CA GLN A 206 1.68 -20.18 -2.71
C GLN A 206 0.45 -20.16 -1.78
N ARG A 207 -0.04 -21.31 -1.30
CA ARG A 207 -1.15 -21.38 -0.33
C ARG A 207 -0.78 -20.76 1.02
N GLU A 208 0.44 -20.97 1.49
CA GLU A 208 0.93 -20.34 2.72
C GLU A 208 1.01 -18.81 2.57
N LYS A 209 1.53 -18.31 1.44
CA LYS A 209 1.54 -16.87 1.13
C LYS A 209 0.12 -16.29 1.12
N ILE A 210 -0.84 -16.97 0.51
CA ILE A 210 -2.26 -16.56 0.49
C ILE A 210 -2.84 -16.55 1.91
N LYS A 211 -2.59 -17.59 2.72
CA LYS A 211 -3.06 -17.68 4.10
C LYS A 211 -2.53 -16.54 4.94
N LYS A 212 -1.22 -16.27 4.85
CA LYS A 212 -0.56 -15.17 5.56
C LYS A 212 -1.11 -13.80 5.10
N ALA A 213 -1.25 -13.58 3.78
CA ALA A 213 -1.81 -12.35 3.23
C ALA A 213 -3.23 -12.07 3.75
N LYS A 214 -4.11 -13.08 3.72
CA LYS A 214 -5.49 -12.98 4.24
C LYS A 214 -5.51 -12.73 5.74
N PHE A 215 -4.61 -13.35 6.50
CA PHE A 215 -4.48 -13.13 7.93
C PHE A 215 -4.07 -11.69 8.23
N ASP A 216 -2.99 -11.21 7.64
CA ASP A 216 -2.47 -9.87 7.87
C ASP A 216 -3.51 -8.81 7.48
N GLN A 217 -4.15 -8.95 6.32
CA GLN A 217 -5.21 -8.04 5.88
C GLN A 217 -6.40 -7.96 6.86
N LYS A 218 -6.77 -9.08 7.46
CA LYS A 218 -7.94 -9.17 8.35
C LYS A 218 -7.63 -8.74 9.77
N TYR A 219 -6.41 -9.00 10.24
CA TYR A 219 -6.10 -8.94 11.68
C TYR A 219 -5.04 -7.89 12.06
N CYS A 220 -4.48 -7.11 11.10
CA CYS A 220 -3.45 -6.11 11.41
C CYS A 220 -3.85 -5.18 12.57
N ASP A 221 -5.08 -4.67 12.58
CA ASP A 221 -5.58 -3.81 13.65
C ASP A 221 -5.72 -4.52 15.00
N ARG A 222 -6.15 -5.80 14.99
CA ARG A 222 -6.29 -6.57 16.23
C ARG A 222 -4.93 -6.93 16.84
N VAL A 223 -3.96 -7.27 15.99
CA VAL A 223 -2.59 -7.54 16.40
C VAL A 223 -1.97 -6.29 17.01
N TYR A 224 -2.12 -5.14 16.36
CA TYR A 224 -1.65 -3.85 16.85
C TYR A 224 -2.31 -3.47 18.18
N ALA A 225 -3.64 -3.58 18.29
CA ALA A 225 -4.36 -3.31 19.54
C ALA A 225 -3.89 -4.23 20.69
N ALA A 226 -3.64 -5.52 20.42
CA ALA A 226 -3.14 -6.45 21.43
C ALA A 226 -1.73 -6.05 21.93
N GLN A 227 -0.87 -5.56 21.05
CA GLN A 227 0.45 -5.03 21.41
C GLN A 227 0.30 -3.75 22.28
N CYS A 228 -0.57 -2.81 21.90
CA CYS A 228 -0.84 -1.61 22.70
C CYS A 228 -1.39 -1.96 24.09
N VAL A 229 -2.28 -2.94 24.20
CA VAL A 229 -2.78 -3.44 25.49
C VAL A 229 -1.65 -4.01 26.35
N LYS A 230 -0.74 -4.80 25.74
CA LYS A 230 0.41 -5.37 26.46
C LYS A 230 1.33 -4.27 26.97
N ALA A 231 1.74 -3.33 26.13
CA ALA A 231 2.59 -2.21 26.51
C ALA A 231 1.96 -1.32 27.58
N THR A 232 0.64 -1.05 27.47
CA THR A 232 -0.11 -0.29 28.50
C THR A 232 -0.13 -1.02 29.84
N LYS A 233 -0.30 -2.34 29.85
CA LYS A 233 -0.24 -3.14 31.09
C LYS A 233 1.12 -3.05 31.74
N GLU A 234 2.18 -3.31 30.98
CA GLU A 234 3.56 -3.28 31.48
C GLU A 234 3.93 -1.91 32.08
N ALA A 235 3.55 -0.81 31.41
CA ALA A 235 3.79 0.54 31.91
C ALA A 235 3.04 0.82 33.24
N TYR A 236 1.75 0.49 33.31
CA TYR A 236 0.96 0.72 34.51
C TYR A 236 1.27 -0.23 35.66
N GLU A 237 1.69 -1.47 35.38
CA GLU A 237 2.16 -2.41 36.40
C GLU A 237 3.43 -1.87 37.08
N LYS A 238 4.33 -1.27 36.30
CA LYS A 238 5.52 -0.57 36.82
C LYS A 238 5.11 0.65 37.66
N GLU A 239 4.25 1.52 37.17
CA GLU A 239 3.79 2.71 37.86
C GLU A 239 3.06 2.37 39.19
N ILE A 240 2.24 1.32 39.18
CA ILE A 240 1.56 0.81 40.37
C ILE A 240 2.59 0.24 41.37
N ALA A 241 3.60 -0.50 40.90
CA ALA A 241 4.67 -1.03 41.76
C ALA A 241 5.47 0.11 42.41
N ASP A 242 5.91 1.10 41.65
CA ASP A 242 6.61 2.29 42.12
C ASP A 242 5.75 3.08 43.13
N PHE A 243 4.44 3.18 42.90
CA PHE A 243 3.50 3.84 43.82
C PHE A 243 3.38 3.09 45.15
N ILE A 244 3.30 1.76 45.11
CA ILE A 244 3.23 0.88 46.30
C ILE A 244 4.57 0.93 47.08
N GLU A 245 5.68 0.93 46.38
CA GLU A 245 7.02 1.06 47.03
C GLU A 245 7.16 2.37 47.82
N LYS A 246 6.67 3.48 47.26
CA LYS A 246 6.71 4.80 47.89
C LYS A 246 5.72 4.99 49.04
N ASN A 247 4.51 4.40 48.95
CA ASN A 247 3.39 4.69 49.86
C ASN A 247 2.93 3.49 50.72
N GLY A 248 3.62 2.34 50.60
CA GLY A 248 3.25 1.09 51.26
C GLY A 248 2.11 0.34 50.60
N GLN A 249 1.74 -0.79 51.15
CA GLN A 249 0.62 -1.59 50.64
C GLN A 249 -0.73 -0.88 50.83
N PRO A 250 -1.76 -1.13 49.98
CA PRO A 250 -3.06 -0.47 50.06
C PRO A 250 -3.74 -0.54 51.43
N SER A 251 -3.45 -1.56 52.23
CA SER A 251 -3.93 -1.71 53.62
C SER A 251 -3.29 -0.79 54.62
N SER A 252 -2.09 -0.26 54.34
CA SER A 252 -1.33 0.63 55.21
C SER A 252 -1.18 2.06 54.70
N MET A 253 -1.80 2.38 53.56
CA MET A 253 -1.74 3.71 52.94
C MET A 253 -2.53 4.76 53.80
N THR A 254 -2.03 5.99 53.78
CA THR A 254 -2.82 7.13 54.26
C THR A 254 -4.10 7.33 53.42
N PRO A 255 -5.18 7.95 53.97
CA PRO A 255 -6.41 8.21 53.26
C PRO A 255 -6.21 8.93 51.91
N GLU A 256 -5.25 9.88 51.86
CA GLU A 256 -4.88 10.64 50.65
C GLU A 256 -4.15 9.74 49.64
N ALA A 257 -3.17 8.95 50.05
CA ALA A 257 -2.46 7.99 49.19
C ALA A 257 -3.43 6.93 48.64
N LEU A 258 -4.36 6.44 49.46
CA LEU A 258 -5.39 5.49 49.02
C LEU A 258 -6.35 6.10 47.96
N LYS A 259 -6.71 7.40 48.10
CA LYS A 259 -7.48 8.13 47.11
C LYS A 259 -6.73 8.24 45.78
N ALA A 260 -5.42 8.61 45.82
CA ALA A 260 -4.58 8.69 44.65
C ALA A 260 -4.40 7.30 43.98
N PHE A 261 -4.20 6.24 44.76
CA PHE A 261 -4.14 4.87 44.23
C PHE A 261 -5.40 4.41 43.54
N LYS A 262 -6.59 4.75 44.10
CA LYS A 262 -7.87 4.48 43.45
C LYS A 262 -8.03 5.27 42.15
N ALA A 263 -7.58 6.52 42.11
CA ALA A 263 -7.57 7.35 40.91
C ALA A 263 -6.66 6.73 39.83
N LEU A 264 -5.41 6.33 40.17
CA LEU A 264 -4.49 5.64 39.27
C LEU A 264 -5.12 4.36 38.68
N LYS A 265 -5.74 3.51 39.50
CA LYS A 265 -6.46 2.31 39.01
C LYS A 265 -7.63 2.64 38.08
N LYS A 266 -8.35 3.74 38.31
CA LYS A 266 -9.43 4.21 37.43
C LYS A 266 -8.87 4.67 36.08
N THR A 267 -7.77 5.43 36.09
CA THR A 267 -7.05 5.87 34.89
C THR A 267 -6.53 4.68 34.10
N TYR A 268 -5.92 3.69 34.76
CA TYR A 268 -5.49 2.44 34.12
C TYR A 268 -6.63 1.71 33.40
N LYS A 269 -7.80 1.56 34.03
CA LYS A 269 -8.95 0.96 33.39
C LYS A 269 -9.40 1.73 32.13
N LYS A 270 -9.37 3.07 32.18
CA LYS A 270 -9.67 3.92 31.02
C LYS A 270 -8.61 3.72 29.92
N ALA A 271 -7.32 3.77 30.27
CA ALA A 271 -6.20 3.56 29.34
C ALA A 271 -6.28 2.19 28.62
N LEU A 272 -6.60 1.11 29.35
CA LEU A 272 -6.81 -0.21 28.75
C LEU A 272 -7.99 -0.24 27.75
N LYS A 273 -9.06 0.49 28.03
CA LYS A 273 -10.19 0.60 27.10
C LYS A 273 -9.76 1.29 25.80
N PHE A 274 -8.98 2.37 25.90
CA PHE A 274 -8.42 3.08 24.74
C PHE A 274 -7.44 2.18 23.96
N ALA A 275 -6.49 1.51 24.64
CA ALA A 275 -5.55 0.59 23.99
C ALA A 275 -6.25 -0.54 23.22
N LYS A 276 -7.35 -1.11 23.75
CA LYS A 276 -8.17 -2.10 23.04
C LYS A 276 -8.84 -1.55 21.79
N SER A 277 -9.13 -0.25 21.75
CA SER A 277 -9.76 0.41 20.60
C SER A 277 -8.76 0.91 19.56
N GLU A 278 -7.44 0.83 19.84
CA GLU A 278 -6.41 1.25 18.90
C GLU A 278 -6.47 0.42 17.62
N ARG A 279 -6.26 1.10 16.50
CA ARG A 279 -6.19 0.52 15.16
C ARG A 279 -5.04 1.17 14.42
N ILE A 280 -4.18 0.39 13.80
CA ILE A 280 -3.07 0.92 12.99
C ILE A 280 -3.61 1.72 11.80
N MET A 281 -4.75 1.29 11.25
CA MET A 281 -5.41 1.97 10.13
C MET A 281 -5.94 3.36 10.49
N THR A 282 -6.24 3.65 11.76
CA THR A 282 -6.70 4.99 12.16
C THR A 282 -5.59 6.04 12.10
N LYS A 283 -4.32 5.59 12.02
CA LYS A 283 -3.17 6.46 11.82
C LYS A 283 -2.99 6.92 10.38
N MET A 284 -3.75 6.34 9.46
CA MET A 284 -3.86 6.77 8.06
C MET A 284 -5.24 7.34 7.85
N GLN A 285 -5.34 8.60 7.43
CA GLN A 285 -6.60 9.28 7.15
C GLN A 285 -6.64 9.84 5.74
N MET A 286 -7.82 10.12 5.22
CA MET A 286 -8.01 10.66 3.88
C MET A 286 -8.86 11.92 3.90
N ILE A 287 -8.37 12.94 3.21
CA ILE A 287 -9.13 14.13 2.84
C ILE A 287 -9.64 13.90 1.43
N PHE A 288 -10.96 13.93 1.26
CA PHE A 288 -11.60 13.62 -0.02
C PHE A 288 -11.66 14.84 -0.95
N GLN A 289 -11.71 14.58 -2.24
CA GLN A 289 -11.74 15.56 -3.32
C GLN A 289 -12.94 16.52 -3.23
N ASP A 290 -14.12 16.00 -2.94
CA ASP A 290 -15.35 16.80 -2.86
C ASP A 290 -15.76 16.99 -1.38
N PRO A 291 -15.56 18.21 -0.83
CA PRO A 291 -15.94 18.49 0.54
C PRO A 291 -17.46 18.47 0.76
N ILE A 292 -18.27 18.69 -0.29
CA ILE A 292 -19.73 18.68 -0.18
C ILE A 292 -20.23 17.25 -0.09
N ALA A 293 -19.81 16.39 -0.99
CA ALA A 293 -20.22 14.97 -1.01
C ALA A 293 -19.63 14.16 0.15
N SER A 294 -18.55 14.64 0.78
CA SER A 294 -17.87 13.92 1.87
C SER A 294 -18.42 14.20 3.27
N LEU A 295 -19.27 15.22 3.45
CA LEU A 295 -19.86 15.60 4.72
C LEU A 295 -21.37 15.28 4.69
N ASP A 296 -21.90 14.55 5.70
CA ASP A 296 -23.34 14.31 5.81
C ASP A 296 -24.05 15.63 6.17
N PRO A 297 -24.95 16.15 5.31
CA PRO A 297 -25.62 17.43 5.53
C PRO A 297 -26.60 17.41 6.71
N ARG A 298 -26.92 16.24 7.26
CA ARG A 298 -27.87 16.07 8.40
C ARG A 298 -27.15 16.05 9.74
N MET A 299 -25.81 15.94 9.73
CA MET A 299 -25.00 15.93 10.94
C MET A 299 -24.42 17.33 11.19
N THR A 300 -24.32 17.71 12.47
CA THR A 300 -23.57 18.90 12.86
C THR A 300 -22.07 18.70 12.63
N VAL A 301 -21.32 19.78 12.51
CA VAL A 301 -19.85 19.76 12.39
C VAL A 301 -19.21 18.95 13.52
N ARG A 302 -19.72 19.10 14.76
CA ARG A 302 -19.29 18.31 15.92
C ARG A 302 -19.47 16.81 15.69
N GLU A 303 -20.63 16.39 15.22
CA GLU A 303 -20.94 14.97 14.99
C GLU A 303 -20.05 14.38 13.88
N ILE A 304 -19.85 15.12 12.78
CA ILE A 304 -18.99 14.73 11.67
C ILE A 304 -17.55 14.54 12.14
N ILE A 305 -17.01 15.49 12.90
CA ILE A 305 -15.63 15.41 13.40
C ILE A 305 -15.50 14.29 14.44
N ALA A 306 -16.46 14.13 15.34
CA ALA A 306 -16.45 13.14 16.41
C ALA A 306 -16.72 11.70 15.94
N GLU A 307 -17.19 11.49 14.72
CA GLU A 307 -17.61 10.18 14.19
C GLU A 307 -16.55 9.09 14.41
N GLY A 308 -15.28 9.41 14.17
CA GLY A 308 -14.17 8.48 14.37
C GLY A 308 -14.06 7.96 15.81
N TYR A 309 -14.32 8.78 16.81
CA TYR A 309 -14.34 8.35 18.21
C TYR A 309 -15.56 7.48 18.52
N HIS A 310 -16.74 7.82 17.99
CA HIS A 310 -17.95 7.01 18.19
C HIS A 310 -17.79 5.60 17.61
N ILE A 311 -17.22 5.47 16.41
CA ILE A 311 -16.89 4.17 15.78
C ILE A 311 -15.94 3.35 16.67
N ARG A 312 -15.00 3.99 17.37
CA ARG A 312 -14.09 3.34 18.33
C ARG A 312 -14.74 3.00 19.68
N GLY A 313 -16.01 3.34 19.88
CA GLY A 313 -16.73 3.12 21.14
C GLY A 313 -16.32 4.10 22.25
N ILE A 314 -15.81 5.27 21.88
CA ILE A 314 -15.48 6.38 22.79
C ILE A 314 -16.65 7.34 22.78
N HIS A 315 -17.35 7.49 23.92
CA HIS A 315 -18.56 8.29 24.05
C HIS A 315 -18.46 9.31 25.20
N ASP A 316 -17.27 9.56 25.72
CA ASP A 316 -17.03 10.58 26.75
C ASP A 316 -17.25 11.97 26.13
N LYS A 317 -18.35 12.62 26.51
CA LYS A 317 -18.77 13.86 25.88
C LYS A 317 -17.78 15.00 26.11
N GLU A 318 -17.30 15.16 27.35
CA GLU A 318 -16.35 16.23 27.71
C GLU A 318 -15.01 16.08 26.95
N PHE A 319 -14.51 14.83 26.84
CA PHE A 319 -13.33 14.52 26.06
C PHE A 319 -13.53 14.84 24.58
N ILE A 320 -14.67 14.42 23.99
CA ILE A 320 -14.96 14.65 22.57
C ILE A 320 -15.11 16.15 22.30
N ASP A 321 -15.84 16.89 23.11
CA ASP A 321 -16.06 18.32 22.92
C ASP A 321 -14.76 19.12 22.97
N ARG A 322 -13.86 18.78 23.90
CA ARG A 322 -12.55 19.38 23.98
C ARG A 322 -11.74 19.09 22.71
N LYS A 323 -11.68 17.82 22.28
CA LYS A 323 -10.92 17.43 21.08
C LYS A 323 -11.49 18.03 19.80
N VAL A 324 -12.80 18.11 19.67
CA VAL A 324 -13.44 18.80 18.53
C VAL A 324 -13.06 20.28 18.50
N ASN A 325 -13.13 20.97 19.64
CA ASN A 325 -12.75 22.38 19.73
C ASN A 325 -11.25 22.60 19.43
N GLU A 326 -10.40 21.68 19.87
CA GLU A 326 -8.95 21.70 19.57
C GLU A 326 -8.69 21.62 18.07
N VAL A 327 -9.24 20.62 17.36
CA VAL A 327 -9.03 20.48 15.91
C VAL A 327 -9.70 21.57 15.08
N LEU A 328 -10.84 22.10 15.52
CA LEU A 328 -11.45 23.28 14.87
C LEU A 328 -10.51 24.48 14.90
N LYS A 329 -9.91 24.77 16.04
CA LYS A 329 -8.90 25.85 16.16
C LYS A 329 -7.69 25.60 15.26
N MET A 330 -7.17 24.36 15.20
CA MET A 330 -6.03 23.99 14.34
C MET A 330 -6.31 24.28 12.86
N VAL A 331 -7.55 24.09 12.40
CA VAL A 331 -7.91 24.39 11.01
C VAL A 331 -8.40 25.84 10.79
N GLY A 332 -8.28 26.71 11.80
CA GLY A 332 -8.66 28.12 11.73
C GLY A 332 -10.18 28.34 11.74
N LEU A 333 -10.94 27.45 12.39
CA LEU A 333 -12.36 27.59 12.65
C LEU A 333 -12.61 27.87 14.14
N VAL A 334 -13.70 28.55 14.45
CA VAL A 334 -14.06 28.86 15.84
C VAL A 334 -14.90 27.75 16.47
N PRO A 335 -14.83 27.52 17.81
CA PRO A 335 -15.58 26.47 18.50
C PRO A 335 -17.10 26.52 18.29
N GLU A 336 -17.65 27.70 18.11
CA GLU A 336 -19.09 27.94 17.89
C GLU A 336 -19.57 27.28 16.57
N HIS A 337 -18.68 27.04 15.64
CA HIS A 337 -18.99 26.31 14.41
C HIS A 337 -19.36 24.84 14.64
N ALA A 338 -19.04 24.27 15.79
CA ALA A 338 -19.31 22.86 16.11
C ALA A 338 -20.82 22.51 16.05
N THR A 339 -21.71 23.48 16.37
CA THR A 339 -23.17 23.28 16.41
C THR A 339 -23.87 23.50 15.07
N ARG A 340 -23.14 24.03 14.06
CA ARG A 340 -23.69 24.33 12.73
C ARG A 340 -23.67 23.12 11.81
N TYR A 341 -24.44 23.22 10.72
CA TYR A 341 -24.50 22.21 9.67
C TYR A 341 -23.59 22.54 8.47
N PRO A 342 -23.10 21.56 7.69
CA PRO A 342 -22.22 21.80 6.57
C PRO A 342 -22.71 22.81 5.53
N HIS A 343 -24.03 22.90 5.29
CA HIS A 343 -24.59 23.80 4.30
C HIS A 343 -24.50 25.30 4.69
N GLU A 344 -24.20 25.61 5.95
CA GLU A 344 -24.01 26.97 6.45
C GLU A 344 -22.58 27.52 6.21
N PHE A 345 -21.70 26.72 5.59
CA PHE A 345 -20.30 27.06 5.40
C PHE A 345 -19.94 27.26 3.93
N SER A 346 -18.93 28.10 3.66
CA SER A 346 -18.32 28.21 2.34
C SER A 346 -17.56 26.94 1.92
N GLY A 347 -17.24 26.79 0.63
CA GLY A 347 -16.47 25.66 0.12
C GLY A 347 -15.15 25.44 0.86
N GLY A 348 -14.38 26.51 1.06
CA GLY A 348 -13.12 26.44 1.80
C GLY A 348 -13.28 26.11 3.28
N GLN A 349 -14.35 26.58 3.93
CA GLN A 349 -14.66 26.20 5.31
C GLN A 349 -15.08 24.71 5.40
N ARG A 350 -15.87 24.19 4.45
CA ARG A 350 -16.19 22.76 4.37
C ARG A 350 -14.95 21.91 4.20
N GLN A 351 -14.00 22.36 3.38
CA GLN A 351 -12.72 21.67 3.23
C GLN A 351 -11.95 21.62 4.55
N ARG A 352 -11.93 22.72 5.32
CA ARG A 352 -11.30 22.77 6.65
C ARG A 352 -12.01 21.83 7.65
N ILE A 353 -13.33 21.66 7.57
CA ILE A 353 -14.07 20.67 8.36
C ILE A 353 -13.66 19.24 7.96
N GLY A 354 -13.49 18.97 6.67
CA GLY A 354 -12.97 17.69 6.17
C GLY A 354 -11.55 17.38 6.67
N ILE A 355 -10.68 18.40 6.73
CA ILE A 355 -9.34 18.31 7.33
C ILE A 355 -9.44 18.03 8.83
N ALA A 356 -10.30 18.76 9.57
CA ALA A 356 -10.51 18.55 11.01
C ALA A 356 -10.99 17.13 11.32
N ARG A 357 -11.91 16.58 10.50
CA ARG A 357 -12.37 15.19 10.60
C ARG A 357 -11.22 14.18 10.44
N ALA A 358 -10.27 14.44 9.55
CA ALA A 358 -9.11 13.60 9.40
C ALA A 358 -8.14 13.71 10.60
N LEU A 359 -7.95 14.92 11.14
CA LEU A 359 -7.01 15.20 12.23
C LEU A 359 -7.46 14.67 13.58
N ILE A 360 -8.78 14.54 13.84
CA ILE A 360 -9.31 14.16 15.17
C ILE A 360 -8.78 12.80 15.66
N MET A 361 -8.34 11.94 14.76
CA MET A 361 -7.81 10.61 15.04
C MET A 361 -6.32 10.60 15.33
N ASP A 362 -5.66 11.75 15.44
CA ASP A 362 -4.21 11.91 15.58
C ASP A 362 -3.45 11.05 14.54
N PRO A 363 -3.63 11.31 13.22
CA PRO A 363 -2.98 10.53 12.17
C PRO A 363 -1.49 10.80 12.13
N GLU A 364 -0.72 9.84 11.61
CA GLU A 364 0.69 10.00 11.23
C GLU A 364 0.84 10.17 9.70
N PHE A 365 -0.21 9.75 8.95
CA PHE A 365 -0.24 9.79 7.50
C PHE A 365 -1.58 10.29 6.98
N ILE A 366 -1.55 11.26 6.08
CA ILE A 366 -2.75 11.81 5.42
C ILE A 366 -2.63 11.62 3.91
N ILE A 367 -3.69 11.09 3.30
CA ILE A 367 -3.89 11.09 1.85
C ILE A 367 -4.80 12.27 1.52
N ALA A 368 -4.27 13.27 0.84
CA ALA A 368 -5.02 14.42 0.37
C ALA A 368 -5.37 14.21 -1.12
N ASP A 369 -6.59 13.73 -1.38
CA ASP A 369 -7.07 13.39 -2.73
C ASP A 369 -7.68 14.64 -3.37
N GLU A 370 -6.90 15.32 -4.21
CA GLU A 370 -7.25 16.59 -4.89
C GLU A 370 -7.92 17.63 -3.98
N PRO A 371 -7.32 17.97 -2.81
CA PRO A 371 -7.99 18.69 -1.74
C PRO A 371 -8.32 20.14 -2.08
N ILE A 372 -7.88 20.63 -3.24
CA ILE A 372 -8.01 22.03 -3.68
C ILE A 372 -8.75 22.17 -5.01
N SER A 373 -9.08 21.07 -5.71
CA SER A 373 -9.60 21.10 -7.08
C SER A 373 -10.93 21.84 -7.26
N ALA A 374 -11.75 21.90 -6.20
CA ALA A 374 -13.06 22.56 -6.19
C ALA A 374 -13.07 23.95 -5.56
N LEU A 375 -11.89 24.57 -5.35
CA LEU A 375 -11.73 25.81 -4.62
C LEU A 375 -11.13 26.91 -5.51
N ASP A 376 -11.48 28.16 -5.21
CA ASP A 376 -10.89 29.35 -5.83
C ASP A 376 -9.39 29.46 -5.50
N VAL A 377 -8.59 30.03 -6.40
CA VAL A 377 -7.12 30.13 -6.30
C VAL A 377 -6.64 30.68 -4.95
N SER A 378 -7.30 31.73 -4.43
CA SER A 378 -6.97 32.34 -3.14
C SER A 378 -7.20 31.39 -1.96
N ILE A 379 -8.25 30.58 -2.03
CA ILE A 379 -8.61 29.59 -1.02
C ILE A 379 -7.69 28.35 -1.16
N GLN A 380 -7.31 27.96 -2.38
CA GLN A 380 -6.31 26.91 -2.60
C GLN A 380 -5.02 27.19 -1.84
N ALA A 381 -4.46 28.40 -1.97
CA ALA A 381 -3.25 28.81 -1.28
C ALA A 381 -3.40 28.72 0.25
N GLN A 382 -4.57 29.12 0.79
CA GLN A 382 -4.83 29.02 2.23
C GLN A 382 -4.88 27.56 2.72
N VAL A 383 -5.48 26.64 1.94
CA VAL A 383 -5.54 25.19 2.30
C VAL A 383 -4.16 24.55 2.22
N ILE A 384 -3.35 24.89 1.21
CA ILE A 384 -1.97 24.39 1.10
C ILE A 384 -1.12 24.88 2.27
N ASN A 385 -1.19 26.17 2.63
CA ASN A 385 -0.48 26.72 3.78
C ASN A 385 -0.94 26.06 5.08
N LEU A 386 -2.26 25.82 5.24
CA LEU A 386 -2.78 25.08 6.39
C LEU A 386 -2.19 23.66 6.48
N LEU A 387 -2.19 22.90 5.38
CA LEU A 387 -1.62 21.55 5.35
C LEU A 387 -0.12 21.56 5.65
N ASN A 388 0.61 22.56 5.16
CA ASN A 388 2.04 22.72 5.43
C ASN A 388 2.32 23.02 6.91
N ASN A 389 1.55 23.93 7.52
CA ASN A 389 1.66 24.25 8.95
C ASN A 389 1.36 22.99 9.80
N LEU A 390 0.27 22.30 9.50
CA LEU A 390 -0.09 21.04 10.18
C LEU A 390 0.99 19.95 10.01
N ARG A 391 1.64 19.88 8.83
CA ARG A 391 2.79 18.98 8.61
C ARG A 391 3.91 19.27 9.62
N HIS A 392 4.29 20.52 9.74
CA HIS A 392 5.38 20.92 10.64
C HIS A 392 5.01 20.81 12.13
N GLU A 393 3.81 21.25 12.50
CA GLU A 393 3.37 21.25 13.91
C GLU A 393 3.11 19.84 14.44
N LEU A 394 2.53 18.95 13.62
CA LEU A 394 2.11 17.60 14.03
C LEU A 394 3.05 16.49 13.51
N GLY A 395 4.09 16.82 12.75
CA GLY A 395 4.99 15.83 12.15
C GLY A 395 4.29 14.92 11.13
N LEU A 396 3.30 15.43 10.40
CA LEU A 396 2.51 14.65 9.46
C LEU A 396 3.31 14.27 8.20
N THR A 397 3.05 13.08 7.70
CA THR A 397 3.45 12.64 6.37
C THR A 397 2.24 12.73 5.44
N ILE A 398 2.40 13.26 4.23
CA ILE A 398 1.28 13.53 3.33
C ILE A 398 1.53 12.87 1.97
N LEU A 399 0.56 12.08 1.49
CA LEU A 399 0.43 11.73 0.08
C LEU A 399 -0.52 12.74 -0.57
N PHE A 400 0.04 13.62 -1.38
CA PHE A 400 -0.70 14.68 -2.06
C PHE A 400 -1.03 14.25 -3.49
N VAL A 401 -2.30 13.99 -3.77
CA VAL A 401 -2.80 13.66 -5.10
C VAL A 401 -3.26 14.94 -5.78
N ALA A 402 -2.69 15.24 -6.94
CA ALA A 402 -3.04 16.43 -7.71
C ALA A 402 -2.99 16.17 -9.22
N HIS A 403 -3.66 17.02 -9.97
CA HIS A 403 -3.53 17.10 -11.42
C HIS A 403 -2.80 18.38 -11.86
N ASP A 404 -2.65 19.36 -10.97
CA ASP A 404 -1.94 20.61 -11.22
C ASP A 404 -0.51 20.53 -10.66
N LEU A 405 0.47 20.56 -11.57
CA LEU A 405 1.90 20.50 -11.25
C LEU A 405 2.44 21.80 -10.66
N SER A 406 1.79 22.95 -10.91
CA SER A 406 2.25 24.25 -10.39
C SER A 406 2.20 24.29 -8.86
N VAL A 407 1.16 23.75 -8.26
CA VAL A 407 1.05 23.65 -6.80
C VAL A 407 2.02 22.61 -6.23
N VAL A 408 2.17 21.46 -6.92
CA VAL A 408 2.99 20.35 -6.48
C VAL A 408 4.46 20.71 -6.36
N LYS A 409 4.97 21.58 -7.27
CA LYS A 409 6.34 22.07 -7.24
C LYS A 409 6.75 22.69 -5.90
N TYR A 410 5.86 23.46 -5.31
CA TYR A 410 6.16 24.23 -4.09
C TYR A 410 5.76 23.49 -2.80
N PHE A 411 4.95 22.46 -2.91
CA PHE A 411 4.41 21.77 -1.74
C PHE A 411 5.01 20.38 -1.50
N CYS A 412 5.41 19.68 -2.57
CA CYS A 412 5.89 18.31 -2.48
C CYS A 412 7.41 18.23 -2.45
N ASP A 413 7.95 17.34 -1.62
CA ASP A 413 9.40 17.05 -1.55
C ASP A 413 9.82 16.11 -2.70
N ARG A 414 9.00 15.07 -2.98
CA ARG A 414 9.19 14.11 -4.08
C ARG A 414 7.89 13.93 -4.85
N ILE A 415 8.02 13.65 -6.14
CA ILE A 415 6.87 13.56 -7.05
C ILE A 415 6.96 12.28 -7.87
N ALA A 416 5.88 11.53 -7.93
CA ALA A 416 5.66 10.42 -8.85
C ALA A 416 4.64 10.82 -9.92
N VAL A 417 5.05 10.75 -11.16
CA VAL A 417 4.21 11.04 -12.34
C VAL A 417 3.54 9.76 -12.79
N MET A 418 2.21 9.74 -12.79
CA MET A 418 1.42 8.55 -13.08
C MET A 418 0.65 8.66 -14.40
N TYR A 419 0.77 7.63 -15.25
CA TYR A 419 0.09 7.52 -16.53
C TYR A 419 -0.50 6.11 -16.71
N TYR A 420 -1.78 5.99 -17.06
CA TYR A 420 -2.50 4.72 -17.27
C TYR A 420 -2.19 3.64 -16.23
N GLY A 421 -2.22 4.02 -14.94
CA GLY A 421 -2.03 3.10 -13.83
C GLY A 421 -0.59 2.73 -13.50
N ARG A 422 0.40 3.36 -14.12
CA ARG A 422 1.85 3.14 -13.88
C ARG A 422 2.53 4.43 -13.48
N ILE A 423 3.63 4.32 -12.74
CA ILE A 423 4.55 5.44 -12.50
C ILE A 423 5.52 5.50 -13.69
N MET A 424 5.58 6.64 -14.34
CA MET A 424 6.47 6.89 -15.48
C MET A 424 7.80 7.47 -15.03
N GLU A 425 7.75 8.39 -14.03
CA GLU A 425 8.92 9.07 -13.50
C GLU A 425 8.70 9.37 -12.02
N LEU A 426 9.74 9.27 -11.20
CA LEU A 426 9.74 9.60 -9.79
C LEU A 426 11.08 10.23 -9.43
N ALA A 427 11.04 11.45 -8.88
CA ALA A 427 12.23 12.14 -8.41
C ALA A 427 11.90 13.14 -7.29
N SER A 428 12.91 13.83 -6.72
CA SER A 428 12.66 15.01 -5.90
C SER A 428 11.97 16.09 -6.74
N SER A 429 11.23 17.00 -6.10
CA SER A 429 10.53 18.07 -6.82
C SER A 429 11.50 18.89 -7.68
N ASP A 430 12.61 19.32 -7.11
CA ASP A 430 13.60 20.12 -7.80
C ASP A 430 14.19 19.38 -9.00
N GLU A 431 14.58 18.12 -8.85
CA GLU A 431 15.16 17.30 -9.93
C GLU A 431 14.15 17.06 -11.05
N LEU A 432 12.89 16.75 -10.73
CA LEU A 432 11.85 16.50 -11.74
C LEU A 432 11.55 17.74 -12.60
N PHE A 433 11.59 18.94 -12.00
CA PHE A 433 11.35 20.18 -12.72
C PHE A 433 12.59 20.69 -13.47
N ALA A 434 13.80 20.40 -12.97
CA ALA A 434 15.05 20.77 -13.64
C ALA A 434 15.36 19.81 -14.80
N HIS A 435 15.18 18.50 -14.58
CA HIS A 435 15.59 17.45 -15.52
C HIS A 435 14.44 16.44 -15.77
N PRO A 436 13.29 16.87 -16.36
CA PRO A 436 12.24 15.95 -16.74
C PRO A 436 12.70 15.07 -17.91
N LEU A 437 12.71 13.75 -17.74
CA LEU A 437 13.25 12.82 -18.73
C LEU A 437 12.17 12.13 -19.54
N HIS A 438 11.13 11.60 -18.84
CA HIS A 438 10.08 10.86 -19.54
C HIS A 438 9.25 11.79 -20.44
N PRO A 439 8.98 11.43 -21.70
CA PRO A 439 8.22 12.27 -22.64
C PRO A 439 6.85 12.72 -22.10
N TYR A 440 6.17 11.88 -21.31
CA TYR A 440 4.92 12.24 -20.66
C TYR A 440 5.10 13.32 -19.59
N THR A 441 6.16 13.25 -18.78
CA THR A 441 6.48 14.30 -17.79
C THR A 441 6.73 15.62 -18.47
N ARG A 442 7.49 15.64 -19.57
CA ARG A 442 7.74 16.84 -20.40
C ARG A 442 6.44 17.40 -20.97
N SER A 443 5.54 16.53 -21.44
CA SER A 443 4.22 16.92 -21.94
C SER A 443 3.40 17.61 -20.84
N LEU A 444 3.33 17.01 -19.64
CA LEU A 444 2.61 17.60 -18.50
C LEU A 444 3.21 18.96 -18.06
N LEU A 445 4.54 19.06 -17.97
CA LEU A 445 5.22 20.29 -17.59
C LEU A 445 5.02 21.37 -18.65
N SER A 446 5.00 21.00 -19.94
CA SER A 446 4.72 21.93 -21.04
C SER A 446 3.29 22.49 -21.01
N ALA A 447 2.38 21.91 -20.24
CA ALA A 447 1.01 22.38 -20.09
C ALA A 447 0.83 23.42 -18.98
N ILE A 448 1.83 23.62 -18.09
CA ILE A 448 1.77 24.61 -17.00
C ILE A 448 1.78 26.02 -17.62
N PRO A 449 0.79 26.89 -17.37
CA PRO A 449 0.80 28.27 -17.88
C PRO A 449 1.98 29.07 -17.33
N HIS A 450 2.63 29.83 -18.20
CA HIS A 450 3.68 30.74 -17.76
C HIS A 450 3.07 32.09 -17.39
N PRO A 451 3.51 32.74 -16.28
CA PRO A 451 2.97 34.03 -15.86
C PRO A 451 3.18 35.15 -16.88
N ASP A 452 4.22 35.07 -17.73
CA ASP A 452 4.53 36.04 -18.77
C ASP A 452 3.65 35.80 -20.01
N PRO A 453 2.75 36.74 -20.39
CA PRO A 453 1.86 36.61 -21.52
C PRO A 453 2.58 36.52 -22.88
N ASP A 454 3.76 37.11 -23.03
CA ASP A 454 4.50 37.09 -24.28
C ASP A 454 5.22 35.77 -24.49
N PHE A 455 5.70 35.17 -23.42
CA PHE A 455 6.22 33.81 -23.43
C PHE A 455 5.11 32.79 -23.72
N GLU A 456 3.94 32.95 -23.08
CA GLU A 456 2.80 32.03 -23.25
C GLU A 456 2.24 32.02 -24.69
N LYS A 457 2.22 33.14 -25.39
CA LYS A 457 1.79 33.24 -26.81
C LYS A 457 2.64 32.39 -27.75
N ASN A 458 3.94 32.28 -27.48
CA ASN A 458 4.91 31.61 -28.35
C ASN A 458 5.18 30.15 -27.90
N ARG A 459 4.66 29.74 -26.77
CA ARG A 459 4.88 28.41 -26.20
C ARG A 459 4.22 27.31 -27.04
N LYS A 460 5.00 26.32 -27.41
CA LYS A 460 4.50 25.06 -28.04
C LYS A 460 4.22 24.02 -26.96
N ARG A 461 2.99 23.60 -26.84
CA ARG A 461 2.62 22.45 -26.00
C ARG A 461 3.14 21.17 -26.62
N ILE A 462 3.79 20.35 -25.81
CA ILE A 462 4.25 19.01 -26.22
C ILE A 462 3.08 18.04 -26.02
N THR A 463 2.69 17.33 -27.08
CA THR A 463 1.66 16.29 -26.99
C THR A 463 2.37 14.95 -26.84
N TYR A 464 2.00 14.17 -25.85
CA TYR A 464 2.52 12.82 -25.64
C TYR A 464 1.62 11.79 -26.31
N ASP A 465 2.21 10.98 -27.20
CA ASP A 465 1.61 9.79 -27.77
C ASP A 465 2.52 8.60 -27.51
N PRO A 466 2.08 7.63 -26.69
CA PRO A 466 2.91 6.48 -26.33
C PRO A 466 3.30 5.59 -27.52
N MET A 467 2.51 5.60 -28.61
CA MET A 467 2.78 4.78 -29.80
C MET A 467 3.93 5.31 -30.65
N THR A 468 4.16 6.62 -30.59
CA THR A 468 5.23 7.29 -31.36
C THR A 468 6.42 7.66 -30.50
N ALA A 469 6.23 7.80 -29.18
CA ALA A 469 7.29 8.19 -28.24
C ALA A 469 8.20 7.01 -27.82
N HIS A 470 7.72 5.77 -27.92
CA HIS A 470 8.39 4.58 -27.41
C HIS A 470 8.38 3.43 -28.42
N ASP A 471 9.49 2.68 -28.46
CA ASP A 471 9.54 1.38 -29.12
C ASP A 471 9.85 0.27 -28.09
N TYR A 472 8.80 -0.47 -27.75
CA TYR A 472 8.88 -1.61 -26.82
C TYR A 472 8.73 -2.97 -27.51
N SER A 473 8.95 -3.04 -28.82
CA SER A 473 8.79 -4.26 -29.61
C SER A 473 9.85 -5.33 -29.27
N ALA A 474 11.09 -4.89 -29.02
CA ALA A 474 12.21 -5.77 -28.67
C ALA A 474 12.30 -6.04 -27.17
N GLN A 475 12.08 -5.04 -26.33
CA GLN A 475 12.19 -5.14 -24.88
C GLN A 475 11.16 -4.27 -24.17
N GLY A 476 10.44 -4.87 -23.22
CA GLY A 476 9.48 -4.14 -22.37
C GLY A 476 10.19 -3.21 -21.38
N PRO A 477 9.55 -2.07 -21.03
CA PRO A 477 10.09 -1.09 -20.08
C PRO A 477 10.01 -1.58 -18.63
N SER A 478 10.92 -1.07 -17.79
CA SER A 478 10.93 -1.26 -16.34
C SER A 478 11.31 0.04 -15.63
N MET A 479 10.95 0.14 -14.34
CA MET A 479 11.39 1.28 -13.52
C MET A 479 12.87 1.13 -13.19
N ARG A 480 13.67 2.15 -13.49
CA ARG A 480 15.14 2.17 -13.31
C ARG A 480 15.58 3.46 -12.67
N GLU A 481 16.58 3.36 -11.83
CA GLU A 481 17.21 4.53 -11.23
C GLU A 481 18.30 5.05 -12.18
N ILE A 482 18.15 6.30 -12.64
CA ILE A 482 19.08 6.93 -13.59
C ILE A 482 20.08 7.85 -12.88
N ARG A 483 19.65 8.49 -11.80
CA ARG A 483 20.46 9.23 -10.82
C ARG A 483 20.00 8.85 -9.41
N PRO A 484 20.79 9.06 -8.37
CA PRO A 484 20.35 8.78 -7.00
C PRO A 484 18.99 9.43 -6.68
N GLY A 485 17.96 8.61 -6.41
CA GLY A 485 16.59 9.07 -6.14
C GLY A 485 15.76 9.48 -7.36
N HIS A 486 16.31 9.46 -8.58
CA HIS A 486 15.58 9.73 -9.82
C HIS A 486 15.31 8.42 -10.60
N PHE A 487 14.06 8.03 -10.67
CA PHE A 487 13.61 6.80 -11.31
C PHE A 487 12.76 7.08 -12.54
N ILE A 488 12.99 6.32 -13.61
CA ILE A 488 12.29 6.46 -14.88
C ILE A 488 11.83 5.09 -15.42
N TYR A 489 10.65 5.05 -16.03
CA TYR A 489 10.08 3.87 -16.66
C TYR A 489 10.48 3.81 -18.13
N CYS A 490 11.49 2.99 -18.48
CA CYS A 490 12.08 2.92 -19.81
C CYS A 490 12.69 1.53 -20.11
N ASN A 491 13.02 1.25 -21.39
CA ASN A 491 13.83 0.11 -21.81
C ASN A 491 15.33 0.45 -21.78
N ASP A 492 16.23 -0.47 -22.21
CA ASP A 492 17.69 -0.27 -22.20
C ASP A 492 18.14 0.83 -23.15
N GLU A 493 17.52 0.92 -24.32
CA GLU A 493 17.85 1.91 -25.34
C GLU A 493 17.49 3.32 -24.90
N GLU A 494 16.28 3.51 -24.37
CA GLU A 494 15.84 4.78 -23.82
C GLU A 494 16.67 5.20 -22.61
N PHE A 495 17.03 4.24 -21.75
CA PHE A 495 17.87 4.52 -20.59
C PHE A 495 19.24 5.08 -20.99
N ALA A 496 19.91 4.46 -22.01
CA ALA A 496 21.18 4.96 -22.52
C ALA A 496 21.04 6.39 -23.10
N ARG A 497 19.97 6.65 -23.87
CA ARG A 497 19.68 7.98 -24.42
C ARG A 497 19.48 9.03 -23.33
N PHE A 498 18.70 8.72 -22.28
CA PHE A 498 18.47 9.65 -21.18
C PHE A 498 19.73 9.91 -20.35
N GLN A 499 20.63 8.92 -20.23
CA GLN A 499 21.94 9.13 -19.60
C GLN A 499 22.84 10.10 -20.40
N GLU A 500 22.82 10.01 -21.73
CA GLU A 500 23.56 10.95 -22.58
C GLU A 500 22.99 12.36 -22.47
N GLU A 501 21.67 12.50 -22.53
CA GLU A 501 20.99 13.80 -22.40
C GLU A 501 21.29 14.50 -21.07
N LEU A 502 21.37 13.76 -19.97
CA LEU A 502 21.75 14.30 -18.66
C LEU A 502 23.19 14.82 -18.62
N LYS A 503 24.13 14.17 -19.34
CA LYS A 503 25.54 14.60 -19.43
C LYS A 503 25.71 15.88 -20.27
N GLU A 504 24.84 16.07 -21.26
CA GLU A 504 24.86 17.30 -22.08
C GLU A 504 24.28 18.52 -21.35
N THR A 505 23.50 18.29 -20.29
CA THR A 505 22.82 19.35 -19.51
C THR A 505 23.62 19.77 -18.28
N GLU A 506 24.63 19.00 -17.86
CA GLU A 506 25.63 19.34 -16.83
C GLU A 506 26.78 20.17 -17.43
#